data_21592d50de3d4fefc107ba76387a23f8
#
_entry.id   21592d50de3d4fefc107ba76387a23f8
#
_cell.length_a   1.000
_cell.length_b   1.000
_cell.length_c   1.000
_cell.angle_alpha   90.00
_cell.angle_beta   90.00
_cell.angle_gamma   90.00
#
_symmetry.space_group_name_H-M   'P 1'
#
loop_
_entity.id
_entity.type
_entity.pdbx_description
1 polymer ?
#
loop_
_entity_poly.entity_id
_entity_poly.type
_entity_poly.pdbx_seq_one_letter_code
_entity_poly.pdbx_strand_id
1 'polypeptide(L)'
;MYGTTVALNPTNFIGMDLHSNNVVVCVLQNAANQAGQLVKKVVKRKKIALSTELEELQHFLNPYCSVQHQATVESTYNWYNIADLFERNGWHLKLADPTTVKNNKTKFSDDISDAEFLADQMRLGALKAADIIPQQDRAFRDLVRLRVDLVQDRARYRTVLKNFFNNQRYMRITTEHLNRMAEHYCDGDVTELYSIFDNDNTCLKAGHYLTAMHHLNLQIQQLEEQIKAQEIKNDLTCHRYLPRLYSMKGCGFILGSIIATEIVDINRFRTEKDFVSYCRLSPAVRLSNEKKKGDGNRKNGNAYLSWAMTELANLMVFHNPVIKKKYDRQLKKSHLRAKAIRSIAAKLARCIWHMLKKDKDFQIDLAFK
;
A
#
# COMPACT_ATOMS: atom_id res chain seq x y z
N MET A 1 -19.56 -3.04 -55.72
CA MET A 1 -18.89 -3.64 -54.58
C MET A 1 -19.50 -3.05 -53.31
N TYR A 2 -20.40 -3.77 -52.66
CA TYR A 2 -20.97 -3.33 -51.38
C TYR A 2 -20.01 -3.75 -50.26
N GLY A 3 -19.34 -2.77 -49.66
CA GLY A 3 -18.56 -3.00 -48.47
C GLY A 3 -19.50 -3.33 -47.31
N THR A 4 -19.48 -4.57 -46.89
CA THR A 4 -20.09 -5.00 -45.61
C THR A 4 -19.35 -4.32 -44.50
N THR A 5 -19.94 -3.24 -43.95
CA THR A 5 -19.54 -2.66 -42.69
C THR A 5 -19.82 -3.71 -41.62
N VAL A 6 -18.80 -4.43 -41.19
CA VAL A 6 -18.88 -5.24 -39.96
C VAL A 6 -19.21 -4.29 -38.83
N ALA A 7 -20.44 -4.31 -38.37
CA ALA A 7 -20.84 -3.59 -37.21
C ALA A 7 -20.07 -4.19 -36.00
N LEU A 8 -18.94 -3.60 -35.65
CA LEU A 8 -18.25 -3.92 -34.42
C LEU A 8 -19.24 -3.65 -33.27
N ASN A 9 -19.59 -4.67 -32.53
CA ASN A 9 -20.43 -4.52 -31.34
C ASN A 9 -19.81 -3.40 -30.49
N PRO A 10 -20.62 -2.40 -30.08
CA PRO A 10 -20.09 -1.26 -29.38
C PRO A 10 -19.49 -1.70 -28.04
N THR A 11 -18.26 -1.27 -27.77
CA THR A 11 -17.62 -1.49 -26.46
C THR A 11 -18.28 -0.62 -25.42
N ASN A 12 -18.72 -1.23 -24.31
CA ASN A 12 -19.21 -0.52 -23.14
C ASN A 12 -18.05 -0.10 -22.24
N PHE A 13 -18.00 1.17 -21.88
CA PHE A 13 -17.06 1.72 -20.91
C PHE A 13 -17.81 2.04 -19.63
N ILE A 14 -17.50 1.34 -18.54
CA ILE A 14 -18.23 1.36 -17.29
C ILE A 14 -17.37 1.99 -16.21
N GLY A 15 -17.82 3.10 -15.64
CA GLY A 15 -17.20 3.76 -14.49
C GLY A 15 -18.08 3.59 -13.26
N MET A 16 -17.44 3.27 -12.14
CA MET A 16 -18.11 3.05 -10.86
C MET A 16 -17.46 3.90 -9.78
N ASP A 17 -18.25 4.82 -9.20
CA ASP A 17 -17.88 5.59 -8.02
C ASP A 17 -18.46 4.89 -6.79
N LEU A 18 -17.55 4.36 -5.94
CA LEU A 18 -17.88 3.42 -4.88
C LEU A 18 -17.88 4.11 -3.51
N HIS A 19 -19.02 4.04 -2.82
CA HIS A 19 -19.23 4.52 -1.46
C HIS A 19 -19.38 3.36 -0.46
N SER A 20 -19.61 3.69 0.82
CA SER A 20 -19.76 2.68 1.89
C SER A 20 -20.96 1.76 1.70
N ASN A 21 -22.09 2.28 1.21
CA ASN A 21 -23.37 1.59 1.11
C ASN A 21 -24.05 1.67 -0.26
N ASN A 22 -23.41 2.32 -1.22
CA ASN A 22 -23.91 2.44 -2.59
C ASN A 22 -22.77 2.61 -3.58
N VAL A 23 -23.10 2.39 -4.85
CA VAL A 23 -22.21 2.67 -5.98
C VAL A 23 -23.00 3.45 -7.04
N VAL A 24 -22.36 4.47 -7.60
CA VAL A 24 -22.88 5.15 -8.78
C VAL A 24 -22.20 4.59 -10.01
N VAL A 25 -22.99 4.11 -10.96
CA VAL A 25 -22.51 3.48 -12.19
C VAL A 25 -22.87 4.35 -13.39
N CYS A 26 -21.90 4.58 -14.25
CA CYS A 26 -22.09 5.20 -15.55
C CYS A 26 -21.59 4.30 -16.67
N VAL A 27 -22.42 4.07 -17.68
CA VAL A 27 -22.08 3.29 -18.88
C VAL A 27 -22.03 4.23 -20.07
N LEU A 28 -20.88 4.26 -20.74
CA LEU A 28 -20.61 5.04 -21.94
C LEU A 28 -20.34 4.13 -23.15
N GLN A 29 -20.61 4.65 -24.33
CA GLN A 29 -20.20 4.09 -25.62
C GLN A 29 -19.58 5.17 -26.49
N ASN A 30 -18.83 4.77 -27.51
CA ASN A 30 -18.42 5.64 -28.58
C ASN A 30 -19.60 5.90 -29.52
N ALA A 31 -19.78 7.15 -29.90
CA ALA A 31 -20.70 7.58 -30.96
C ALA A 31 -19.96 8.49 -31.94
N ALA A 32 -20.44 8.60 -33.18
CA ALA A 32 -19.95 9.59 -34.12
C ALA A 32 -20.87 10.84 -34.06
N ASN A 33 -20.27 12.02 -34.02
CA ASN A 33 -21.00 13.27 -34.21
C ASN A 33 -21.26 13.54 -35.71
N GLN A 34 -21.95 14.61 -36.04
CA GLN A 34 -22.24 15.00 -37.43
C GLN A 34 -20.99 15.21 -38.30
N ALA A 35 -19.85 15.50 -37.67
CA ALA A 35 -18.55 15.65 -38.36
C ALA A 35 -17.75 14.33 -38.41
N GLY A 36 -18.33 13.19 -38.00
CA GLY A 36 -17.66 11.89 -38.00
C GLY A 36 -16.65 11.68 -36.87
N GLN A 37 -16.54 12.61 -35.94
CA GLN A 37 -15.61 12.53 -34.80
C GLN A 37 -16.20 11.62 -33.71
N LEU A 38 -15.34 10.81 -33.07
CA LEU A 38 -15.73 9.97 -31.93
C LEU A 38 -16.01 10.84 -30.69
N VAL A 39 -17.25 10.77 -30.21
CA VAL A 39 -17.72 11.43 -29.01
C VAL A 39 -18.27 10.40 -28.01
N LYS A 40 -18.33 10.78 -26.75
CA LYS A 40 -18.96 9.94 -25.72
C LYS A 40 -20.48 9.98 -25.86
N LYS A 41 -21.13 8.82 -25.72
CA LYS A 41 -22.58 8.67 -25.61
C LYS A 41 -22.89 8.02 -24.28
N VAL A 42 -23.64 8.68 -23.42
CA VAL A 42 -24.15 8.11 -22.17
C VAL A 42 -25.27 7.13 -22.51
N VAL A 43 -25.07 5.86 -22.15
CA VAL A 43 -26.06 4.79 -22.34
C VAL A 43 -26.96 4.69 -21.13
N LYS A 44 -26.37 4.68 -19.92
CA LYS A 44 -27.10 4.54 -18.65
C LYS A 44 -26.31 5.14 -17.50
N ARG A 45 -27.06 5.66 -16.51
CA ARG A 45 -26.54 6.06 -15.20
C ARG A 45 -27.47 5.51 -14.13
N LYS A 46 -26.94 4.99 -13.05
CA LYS A 46 -27.75 4.51 -11.93
C LYS A 46 -26.96 4.59 -10.63
N LYS A 47 -27.59 5.04 -9.55
CA LYS A 47 -27.15 4.85 -8.18
C LYS A 47 -27.77 3.57 -7.66
N ILE A 48 -26.95 2.66 -7.14
CA ILE A 48 -27.34 1.31 -6.72
C ILE A 48 -26.95 1.14 -5.26
N ALA A 49 -27.88 0.71 -4.43
CA ALA A 49 -27.58 0.31 -3.06
C ALA A 49 -26.76 -0.98 -3.06
N LEU A 50 -25.78 -1.06 -2.18
CA LEU A 50 -24.96 -2.25 -2.02
C LEU A 50 -25.57 -3.16 -0.95
N SER A 51 -25.83 -4.40 -1.32
CA SER A 51 -26.14 -5.51 -0.43
C SER A 51 -24.93 -6.42 -0.27
N THR A 52 -24.99 -7.35 0.66
CA THR A 52 -23.91 -8.34 0.87
C THR A 52 -23.62 -9.15 -0.40
N GLU A 53 -24.67 -9.53 -1.14
CA GLU A 53 -24.57 -10.37 -2.33
C GLU A 53 -24.39 -9.57 -3.64
N LEU A 54 -24.51 -8.24 -3.59
CA LEU A 54 -24.41 -7.34 -4.74
C LEU A 54 -25.36 -7.66 -5.90
N GLU A 55 -26.51 -8.27 -5.62
CA GLU A 55 -27.45 -8.77 -6.64
C GLU A 55 -27.99 -7.67 -7.57
N GLU A 56 -28.36 -6.52 -7.01
CA GLU A 56 -28.89 -5.41 -7.80
C GLU A 56 -27.81 -4.86 -8.74
N LEU A 57 -26.56 -4.79 -8.27
CA LEU A 57 -25.41 -4.36 -9.07
C LEU A 57 -25.13 -5.38 -10.18
N GLN A 58 -25.12 -6.66 -9.86
CA GLN A 58 -24.92 -7.73 -10.83
C GLN A 58 -26.02 -7.71 -11.91
N HIS A 59 -27.27 -7.62 -11.52
CA HIS A 59 -28.40 -7.53 -12.46
C HIS A 59 -28.28 -6.30 -13.38
N PHE A 60 -27.89 -5.16 -12.82
CA PHE A 60 -27.70 -3.94 -13.61
C PHE A 60 -26.53 -4.06 -14.59
N LEU A 61 -25.40 -4.66 -14.20
CA LEU A 61 -24.20 -4.77 -15.02
C LEU A 61 -24.30 -5.85 -16.09
N ASN A 62 -25.07 -6.90 -15.85
CA ASN A 62 -25.14 -8.07 -16.74
C ASN A 62 -25.37 -7.73 -18.24
N PRO A 63 -26.32 -6.86 -18.63
CA PRO A 63 -26.51 -6.51 -20.06
C PRO A 63 -25.31 -5.82 -20.70
N TYR A 64 -24.49 -5.13 -19.89
CA TYR A 64 -23.35 -4.34 -20.37
C TYR A 64 -22.03 -5.11 -20.33
N CYS A 65 -21.88 -6.05 -19.38
CA CYS A 65 -20.68 -6.86 -19.19
C CYS A 65 -20.71 -8.20 -19.96
N SER A 66 -21.89 -8.66 -20.41
CA SER A 66 -22.04 -9.86 -21.25
C SER A 66 -21.53 -9.67 -22.67
N VAL A 67 -21.25 -8.44 -23.07
CA VAL A 67 -20.67 -8.06 -24.36
C VAL A 67 -19.31 -7.40 -24.16
N GLN A 68 -18.66 -6.99 -25.24
CA GLN A 68 -17.36 -6.32 -25.14
C GLN A 68 -17.44 -5.09 -24.21
N HIS A 69 -16.68 -5.09 -23.14
CA HIS A 69 -16.68 -4.05 -22.13
C HIS A 69 -15.30 -3.77 -21.55
N GLN A 70 -15.17 -2.60 -20.95
CA GLN A 70 -14.08 -2.22 -20.05
C GLN A 70 -14.68 -1.52 -18.85
N ALA A 71 -14.47 -2.06 -17.65
CA ALA A 71 -15.02 -1.52 -16.41
C ALA A 71 -13.90 -1.01 -15.49
N THR A 72 -14.22 0.03 -14.74
CA THR A 72 -13.33 0.57 -13.70
C THR A 72 -14.09 0.99 -12.47
N VAL A 73 -13.47 0.81 -11.32
CA VAL A 73 -13.94 1.28 -10.02
C VAL A 73 -12.83 2.05 -9.32
N GLU A 74 -13.15 3.08 -8.54
CA GLU A 74 -12.17 3.77 -7.70
C GLU A 74 -11.63 2.80 -6.64
N SER A 75 -10.32 2.82 -6.39
CA SER A 75 -9.66 1.98 -5.37
C SER A 75 -9.88 2.54 -3.95
N THR A 76 -11.12 2.62 -3.51
CA THR A 76 -11.54 2.90 -2.14
C THR A 76 -11.30 1.68 -1.23
N TYR A 77 -11.57 1.79 0.07
CA TYR A 77 -11.29 0.69 1.02
C TYR A 77 -12.11 -0.58 0.81
N ASN A 78 -13.27 -0.50 0.14
CA ASN A 78 -14.26 -1.59 0.00
C ASN A 78 -14.35 -2.19 -1.42
N TRP A 79 -13.37 -1.96 -2.28
CA TRP A 79 -13.37 -2.44 -3.67
C TRP A 79 -13.29 -3.97 -3.82
N TYR A 80 -12.89 -4.72 -2.78
CA TYR A 80 -12.73 -6.18 -2.82
C TYR A 80 -13.98 -6.89 -3.32
N ASN A 81 -15.14 -6.57 -2.76
CA ASN A 81 -16.40 -7.22 -3.13
C ASN A 81 -16.79 -6.97 -4.59
N ILE A 82 -16.48 -5.78 -5.12
CA ILE A 82 -16.72 -5.47 -6.54
C ILE A 82 -15.79 -6.30 -7.43
N ALA A 83 -14.51 -6.41 -7.06
CA ALA A 83 -13.56 -7.23 -7.81
C ALA A 83 -13.98 -8.71 -7.82
N ASP A 84 -14.46 -9.23 -6.68
CA ASP A 84 -14.94 -10.61 -6.57
C ASP A 84 -16.22 -10.86 -7.38
N LEU A 85 -17.12 -9.87 -7.45
CA LEU A 85 -18.28 -9.93 -8.33
C LEU A 85 -17.86 -10.05 -9.79
N PHE A 86 -16.89 -9.24 -10.23
CA PHE A 86 -16.39 -9.26 -11.60
C PHE A 86 -15.69 -10.57 -11.93
N GLU A 87 -14.82 -11.06 -11.03
CA GLU A 87 -14.10 -12.33 -11.18
C GLU A 87 -15.06 -13.53 -11.31
N ARG A 88 -16.07 -13.62 -10.41
CA ARG A 88 -17.09 -14.70 -10.44
C ARG A 88 -17.89 -14.75 -11.75
N ASN A 89 -18.09 -13.59 -12.37
CA ASN A 89 -18.86 -13.50 -13.63
C ASN A 89 -17.94 -13.52 -14.87
N GLY A 90 -16.63 -13.66 -14.72
CA GLY A 90 -15.67 -13.61 -15.82
C GLY A 90 -15.58 -12.24 -16.51
N TRP A 91 -15.94 -11.16 -15.80
CA TRP A 91 -15.90 -9.80 -16.33
C TRP A 91 -14.56 -9.13 -16.06
N HIS A 92 -14.15 -8.22 -16.94
CA HIS A 92 -12.91 -7.49 -16.80
C HIS A 92 -13.09 -6.20 -16.00
N LEU A 93 -12.31 -6.05 -14.92
CA LEU A 93 -12.29 -4.86 -14.09
C LEU A 93 -10.87 -4.28 -14.00
N LYS A 94 -10.77 -2.96 -13.95
CA LYS A 94 -9.55 -2.24 -13.55
C LYS A 94 -9.82 -1.37 -12.33
N LEU A 95 -8.85 -1.26 -11.43
CA LEU A 95 -8.91 -0.29 -10.35
C LEU A 95 -8.37 1.05 -10.84
N ALA A 96 -9.10 2.13 -10.62
CA ALA A 96 -8.58 3.47 -10.88
C ALA A 96 -7.59 3.88 -9.80
N ASP A 97 -6.42 4.41 -10.19
CA ASP A 97 -5.49 5.03 -9.24
C ASP A 97 -6.15 6.32 -8.68
N PRO A 98 -6.29 6.44 -7.34
CA PRO A 98 -6.92 7.60 -6.70
C PRO A 98 -6.27 8.94 -7.07
N THR A 99 -4.99 8.91 -7.46
CA THR A 99 -4.28 10.13 -7.87
C THR A 99 -4.78 10.68 -9.20
N THR A 100 -5.25 9.81 -10.09
CA THR A 100 -5.83 10.19 -11.38
C THR A 100 -7.15 10.91 -11.18
N VAL A 101 -7.99 10.40 -10.28
CA VAL A 101 -9.30 10.99 -9.98
C VAL A 101 -9.13 12.36 -9.31
N LYS A 102 -8.26 12.48 -8.31
CA LYS A 102 -8.02 13.73 -7.56
C LYS A 102 -7.45 14.88 -8.40
N ASN A 103 -6.57 14.57 -9.35
CA ASN A 103 -5.93 15.62 -10.17
C ASN A 103 -6.86 16.25 -11.20
N ASN A 104 -7.99 15.62 -11.49
CA ASN A 104 -8.93 16.00 -12.53
C ASN A 104 -10.32 16.39 -11.99
N LYS A 105 -10.53 16.33 -10.66
CA LYS A 105 -11.78 16.81 -10.04
C LYS A 105 -11.93 18.31 -10.25
N THR A 106 -13.03 18.72 -10.88
CA THR A 106 -13.45 20.14 -10.94
C THR A 106 -14.07 20.53 -9.60
N LYS A 107 -14.22 21.84 -9.37
CA LYS A 107 -14.72 22.40 -8.11
C LYS A 107 -16.19 22.00 -7.78
N PHE A 108 -16.90 21.40 -8.74
CA PHE A 108 -18.30 20.95 -8.68
C PHE A 108 -18.43 19.54 -9.23
N SER A 109 -17.76 18.54 -8.60
CA SER A 109 -17.98 17.14 -8.94
C SER A 109 -19.00 16.54 -7.98
N ASP A 110 -19.99 15.83 -8.55
CA ASP A 110 -20.93 14.95 -7.84
C ASP A 110 -20.61 13.49 -8.16
N ASP A 111 -21.21 12.56 -7.43
CA ASP A 111 -20.98 11.11 -7.59
C ASP A 111 -21.26 10.64 -9.03
N ILE A 112 -22.20 11.28 -9.74
CA ILE A 112 -22.57 10.95 -11.13
C ILE A 112 -21.46 11.38 -12.09
N SER A 113 -20.95 12.59 -11.91
CA SER A 113 -19.86 13.12 -12.72
C SER A 113 -18.54 12.36 -12.48
N ASP A 114 -18.31 11.89 -11.25
CA ASP A 114 -17.12 11.09 -10.92
C ASP A 114 -17.19 9.70 -11.59
N ALA A 115 -18.33 9.02 -11.57
CA ALA A 115 -18.54 7.75 -12.30
C ALA A 115 -18.41 7.93 -13.83
N GLU A 116 -19.00 9.01 -14.39
CA GLU A 116 -18.85 9.33 -15.80
C GLU A 116 -17.41 9.63 -16.19
N PHE A 117 -16.70 10.40 -15.36
CA PHE A 117 -15.29 10.70 -15.56
C PHE A 117 -14.44 9.42 -15.63
N LEU A 118 -14.65 8.48 -14.70
CA LEU A 118 -13.96 7.19 -14.70
C LEU A 118 -14.21 6.40 -15.99
N ALA A 119 -15.47 6.32 -16.44
CA ALA A 119 -15.84 5.66 -17.69
C ALA A 119 -15.19 6.35 -18.90
N ASP A 120 -15.14 7.69 -18.92
CA ASP A 120 -14.54 8.45 -20.03
C ASP A 120 -13.01 8.33 -20.06
N GLN A 121 -12.34 8.33 -18.91
CA GLN A 121 -10.89 8.06 -18.82
C GLN A 121 -10.55 6.67 -19.34
N MET A 122 -11.40 5.67 -19.06
CA MET A 122 -11.26 4.32 -19.61
C MET A 122 -11.42 4.33 -21.14
N ARG A 123 -12.46 5.00 -21.65
CA ARG A 123 -12.77 5.14 -23.07
C ARG A 123 -11.62 5.80 -23.85
N LEU A 124 -10.99 6.82 -23.26
CA LEU A 124 -9.87 7.56 -23.85
C LEU A 124 -8.52 6.84 -23.69
N GLY A 125 -8.46 5.69 -22.99
CA GLY A 125 -7.20 5.01 -22.68
C GLY A 125 -6.27 5.80 -21.73
N ALA A 126 -6.80 6.83 -21.06
CA ALA A 126 -6.04 7.73 -20.19
C ALA A 126 -6.07 7.31 -18.71
N LEU A 127 -6.84 6.26 -18.36
CA LEU A 127 -6.94 5.77 -17.00
C LEU A 127 -5.62 5.13 -16.55
N LYS A 128 -5.06 5.66 -15.46
CA LYS A 128 -4.01 4.94 -14.73
C LYS A 128 -4.68 3.89 -13.86
N ALA A 129 -4.45 2.63 -14.20
CA ALA A 129 -4.99 1.52 -13.44
C ALA A 129 -4.00 1.08 -12.35
N ALA A 130 -4.54 0.73 -11.20
CA ALA A 130 -3.89 -0.07 -10.18
C ALA A 130 -4.22 -1.56 -10.41
N ASP A 131 -3.34 -2.45 -9.94
CA ASP A 131 -3.57 -3.88 -10.10
C ASP A 131 -4.54 -4.41 -9.04
N ILE A 132 -5.38 -5.34 -9.44
CA ILE A 132 -6.24 -6.10 -8.57
C ILE A 132 -5.40 -7.18 -7.89
N ILE A 133 -5.44 -7.21 -6.56
CA ILE A 133 -4.76 -8.24 -5.79
C ILE A 133 -5.58 -9.52 -5.86
N PRO A 134 -4.98 -10.67 -6.16
CA PRO A 134 -5.68 -11.95 -6.17
C PRO A 134 -6.41 -12.20 -4.84
N GLN A 135 -7.63 -12.71 -4.89
CA GLN A 135 -8.48 -12.91 -3.72
C GLN A 135 -7.77 -13.73 -2.63
N GLN A 136 -7.07 -14.78 -3.02
CA GLN A 136 -6.31 -15.66 -2.12
C GLN A 136 -5.20 -14.93 -1.36
N ASP A 137 -4.60 -13.88 -1.93
CA ASP A 137 -3.48 -13.14 -1.30
C ASP A 137 -3.96 -12.01 -0.38
N ARG A 138 -5.24 -11.59 -0.47
CA ARG A 138 -5.75 -10.39 0.23
C ARG A 138 -5.75 -10.56 1.75
N ALA A 139 -6.28 -11.66 2.25
CA ALA A 139 -6.37 -11.92 3.69
C ALA A 139 -4.98 -11.98 4.34
N PHE A 140 -4.02 -12.62 3.70
CA PHE A 140 -2.64 -12.67 4.18
C PHE A 140 -1.97 -11.29 4.14
N ARG A 141 -2.18 -10.54 3.06
CA ARG A 141 -1.69 -9.17 2.95
C ARG A 141 -2.25 -8.26 4.04
N ASP A 142 -3.53 -8.37 4.37
CA ASP A 142 -4.17 -7.58 5.40
C ASP A 142 -3.64 -7.97 6.80
N LEU A 143 -3.36 -9.26 7.04
CA LEU A 143 -2.71 -9.75 8.26
C LEU A 143 -1.29 -9.17 8.42
N VAL A 144 -0.50 -9.19 7.35
CA VAL A 144 0.86 -8.62 7.34
C VAL A 144 0.83 -7.09 7.57
N ARG A 145 -0.13 -6.39 7.00
CA ARG A 145 -0.34 -4.95 7.21
C ARG A 145 -0.73 -4.64 8.65
N LEU A 146 -1.67 -5.40 9.22
CA LEU A 146 -2.06 -5.27 10.63
C LEU A 146 -0.85 -5.37 11.53
N ARG A 147 0.05 -6.33 11.28
CA ARG A 147 1.30 -6.44 12.07
C ARG A 147 2.16 -5.19 11.98
N VAL A 148 2.26 -4.55 10.80
CA VAL A 148 3.00 -3.28 10.65
C VAL A 148 2.35 -2.16 11.45
N ASP A 149 1.04 -2.05 11.39
CA ASP A 149 0.28 -1.01 12.06
C ASP A 149 0.42 -1.15 13.60
N LEU A 150 0.30 -2.37 14.14
CA LEU A 150 0.51 -2.62 15.57
C LEU A 150 1.94 -2.29 16.03
N VAL A 151 2.95 -2.53 15.19
CA VAL A 151 4.33 -2.13 15.51
C VAL A 151 4.48 -0.62 15.55
N GLN A 152 3.81 0.11 14.68
CA GLN A 152 3.81 1.58 14.68
C GLN A 152 3.11 2.12 15.94
N ASP A 153 1.97 1.55 16.32
CA ASP A 153 1.26 1.91 17.53
C ASP A 153 2.10 1.62 18.79
N ARG A 154 2.74 0.45 18.86
CA ARG A 154 3.69 0.14 19.94
C ARG A 154 4.83 1.15 20.01
N ALA A 155 5.40 1.56 18.87
CA ALA A 155 6.46 2.56 18.84
C ALA A 155 5.97 3.93 19.33
N ARG A 156 4.71 4.30 19.08
CA ARG A 156 4.06 5.49 19.60
C ARG A 156 3.98 5.44 21.14
N TYR A 157 3.47 4.35 21.72
CA TYR A 157 3.39 4.19 23.18
C TYR A 157 4.76 4.21 23.83
N ARG A 158 5.77 3.55 23.25
CA ARG A 158 7.17 3.63 23.73
C ARG A 158 7.69 5.06 23.77
N THR A 159 7.40 5.85 22.74
CA THR A 159 7.82 7.25 22.69
C THR A 159 7.12 8.08 23.76
N VAL A 160 5.81 7.87 23.95
CA VAL A 160 5.03 8.55 25.02
C VAL A 160 5.59 8.22 26.38
N LEU A 161 5.83 6.94 26.68
CA LEU A 161 6.40 6.51 27.96
C LEU A 161 7.80 7.09 28.20
N LYS A 162 8.71 7.00 27.21
CA LYS A 162 10.05 7.58 27.35
C LYS A 162 10.01 9.08 27.64
N ASN A 163 9.16 9.81 26.95
CA ASN A 163 8.97 11.24 27.21
C ASN A 163 8.35 11.48 28.59
N PHE A 164 7.39 10.65 29.00
CA PHE A 164 6.74 10.75 30.29
C PHE A 164 7.73 10.54 31.44
N PHE A 165 8.55 9.48 31.42
CA PHE A 165 9.59 9.23 32.42
C PHE A 165 10.62 10.36 32.47
N ASN A 166 11.04 10.84 31.29
CA ASN A 166 11.99 11.95 31.21
C ASN A 166 11.42 13.26 31.79
N ASN A 167 10.16 13.58 31.50
CA ASN A 167 9.51 14.81 31.98
C ASN A 167 9.22 14.79 33.47
N GLN A 168 8.89 13.62 34.02
CA GLN A 168 8.55 13.51 35.46
C GLN A 168 9.75 13.36 36.37
N ARG A 169 10.81 12.66 35.91
CA ARG A 169 11.96 12.29 36.75
C ARG A 169 13.31 12.50 36.08
N TYR A 170 13.38 13.15 34.93
CA TYR A 170 14.60 13.22 34.10
C TYR A 170 15.23 11.86 33.80
N MET A 171 14.40 10.80 33.82
CA MET A 171 14.84 9.41 33.69
C MET A 171 14.86 9.00 32.21
N ARG A 172 16.02 8.50 31.74
CA ARG A 172 16.17 7.88 30.42
C ARG A 172 15.95 6.38 30.54
N ILE A 173 14.79 5.92 30.09
CA ILE A 173 14.42 4.52 30.16
C ILE A 173 14.67 3.81 28.83
N THR A 174 15.25 2.61 28.85
CA THR A 174 15.49 1.78 27.66
C THR A 174 14.20 1.06 27.20
N THR A 175 14.20 0.56 25.98
CA THR A 175 13.06 -0.23 25.47
C THR A 175 12.91 -1.56 26.21
N GLU A 176 14.03 -2.21 26.55
CA GLU A 176 14.05 -3.47 27.30
C GLU A 176 13.47 -3.28 28.70
N HIS A 177 13.89 -2.20 29.37
CA HIS A 177 13.36 -1.85 30.69
C HIS A 177 11.84 -1.59 30.63
N LEU A 178 11.36 -0.83 29.63
CA LEU A 178 9.92 -0.61 29.46
C LEU A 178 9.15 -1.90 29.20
N ASN A 179 9.71 -2.82 28.42
CA ASN A 179 9.05 -4.11 28.16
C ASN A 179 8.92 -4.93 29.44
N ARG A 180 10.01 -5.06 30.22
CA ARG A 180 10.00 -5.76 31.50
C ARG A 180 9.03 -5.13 32.51
N MET A 181 9.07 -3.81 32.65
CA MET A 181 8.17 -3.08 33.53
C MET A 181 6.70 -3.27 33.12
N ALA A 182 6.41 -3.34 31.83
CA ALA A 182 5.07 -3.58 31.31
C ALA A 182 4.57 -4.99 31.62
N GLU A 183 5.44 -6.00 31.53
CA GLU A 183 5.16 -7.38 31.92
C GLU A 183 4.85 -7.48 33.41
N HIS A 184 5.77 -7.00 34.29
CA HIS A 184 5.58 -7.00 35.76
C HIS A 184 4.30 -6.26 36.17
N TYR A 185 4.01 -5.09 35.56
CA TYR A 185 2.80 -4.35 35.87
C TYR A 185 1.52 -5.13 35.51
N CYS A 186 1.52 -5.85 34.38
CA CYS A 186 0.38 -6.68 33.98
C CYS A 186 0.21 -7.92 34.84
N ASP A 187 1.30 -8.42 35.44
CA ASP A 187 1.30 -9.52 36.40
C ASP A 187 0.92 -9.09 37.84
N GLY A 188 0.62 -7.78 38.03
CA GLY A 188 0.20 -7.21 39.29
C GLY A 188 1.35 -6.67 40.15
N ASP A 189 2.60 -6.74 39.68
CA ASP A 189 3.74 -6.13 40.39
C ASP A 189 3.89 -4.66 39.98
N VAL A 190 3.40 -3.80 40.84
CA VAL A 190 3.44 -2.34 40.70
C VAL A 190 4.61 -1.68 41.45
N THR A 191 5.43 -2.48 42.12
CA THR A 191 6.47 -2.02 43.06
C THR A 191 7.46 -1.06 42.41
N GLU A 192 7.97 -1.43 41.22
CA GLU A 192 8.93 -0.60 40.50
C GLU A 192 8.32 0.76 40.12
N LEU A 193 7.07 0.77 39.66
CA LEU A 193 6.40 2.00 39.23
C LEU A 193 6.17 2.97 40.42
N TYR A 194 5.74 2.46 41.56
CA TYR A 194 5.56 3.22 42.78
C TYR A 194 6.88 3.63 43.45
N SER A 195 7.97 2.93 43.21
CA SER A 195 9.30 3.39 43.64
C SER A 195 9.81 4.61 42.85
N ILE A 196 9.31 4.80 41.63
CA ILE A 196 9.70 5.92 40.77
C ILE A 196 8.79 7.13 40.95
N PHE A 197 7.49 6.93 41.20
CA PHE A 197 6.49 7.99 41.30
C PHE A 197 5.75 7.93 42.61
N ASP A 198 5.67 9.07 43.30
CA ASP A 198 5.02 9.20 44.59
C ASP A 198 3.51 9.50 44.48
N ASN A 199 2.97 9.62 43.29
CA ASN A 199 1.59 10.04 43.04
C ASN A 199 0.80 8.97 42.30
N ASP A 200 -0.31 8.52 42.88
CA ASP A 200 -1.17 7.46 42.34
C ASP A 200 -1.67 7.75 40.92
N ASN A 201 -2.08 8.98 40.62
CA ASN A 201 -2.55 9.34 39.28
C ASN A 201 -1.43 9.23 38.24
N THR A 202 -0.19 9.52 38.65
CA THR A 202 1.00 9.40 37.83
C THR A 202 1.31 7.93 37.53
N CYS A 203 1.26 7.09 38.57
CA CYS A 203 1.40 5.63 38.46
C CYS A 203 0.31 5.03 37.59
N LEU A 204 -0.96 5.41 37.84
CA LEU A 204 -2.10 4.94 37.07
C LEU A 204 -1.96 5.28 35.54
N LYS A 205 -1.57 6.52 35.23
CA LYS A 205 -1.34 6.95 33.84
C LYS A 205 -0.23 6.14 33.16
N ALA A 206 0.90 5.94 33.83
CA ALA A 206 2.00 5.13 33.30
C ALA A 206 1.55 3.68 33.13
N GLY A 207 0.84 3.12 34.09
CA GLY A 207 0.30 1.78 34.08
C GLY A 207 -0.60 1.51 32.89
N HIS A 208 -1.53 2.41 32.54
CA HIS A 208 -2.36 2.27 31.33
C HIS A 208 -1.54 2.20 30.05
N TYR A 209 -0.50 3.01 29.91
CA TYR A 209 0.39 2.95 28.74
C TYR A 209 1.24 1.68 28.72
N LEU A 210 1.71 1.20 29.87
CA LEU A 210 2.45 -0.07 30.00
C LEU A 210 1.57 -1.26 29.62
N THR A 211 0.33 -1.32 30.10
CA THR A 211 -0.66 -2.35 29.76
C THR A 211 -0.95 -2.36 28.26
N ALA A 212 -1.20 -1.20 27.65
CA ALA A 212 -1.43 -1.10 26.22
C ALA A 212 -0.22 -1.58 25.41
N MET A 213 0.99 -1.24 25.84
CA MET A 213 2.23 -1.67 25.18
C MET A 213 2.46 -3.18 25.31
N HIS A 214 2.20 -3.76 26.50
CA HIS A 214 2.29 -5.20 26.71
C HIS A 214 1.31 -5.97 25.83
N HIS A 215 0.05 -5.55 25.78
CA HIS A 215 -0.96 -6.15 24.91
C HIS A 215 -0.54 -6.13 23.45
N LEU A 216 -0.01 -5.01 22.94
CA LEU A 216 0.53 -4.91 21.58
C LEU A 216 1.72 -5.86 21.36
N ASN A 217 2.60 -6.07 22.36
CA ASN A 217 3.68 -7.06 22.23
C ASN A 217 3.15 -8.47 22.02
N LEU A 218 2.14 -8.88 22.79
CA LEU A 218 1.51 -10.21 22.66
C LEU A 218 0.80 -10.37 21.30
N GLN A 219 0.02 -9.38 20.87
CA GLN A 219 -0.64 -9.42 19.58
C GLN A 219 0.35 -9.51 18.42
N ILE A 220 1.44 -8.75 18.44
CA ILE A 220 2.48 -8.79 17.41
C ILE A 220 3.12 -10.18 17.36
N GLN A 221 3.45 -10.77 18.51
CA GLN A 221 4.02 -12.13 18.57
C GLN A 221 3.08 -13.16 17.95
N GLN A 222 1.80 -13.16 18.33
CA GLN A 222 0.79 -14.06 17.76
C GLN A 222 0.67 -13.92 16.23
N LEU A 223 0.66 -12.68 15.74
CA LEU A 223 0.60 -12.44 14.30
C LEU A 223 1.86 -12.92 13.57
N GLU A 224 3.03 -12.75 14.15
CA GLU A 224 4.29 -13.24 13.57
C GLU A 224 4.33 -14.77 13.47
N GLU A 225 3.79 -15.47 14.46
CA GLU A 225 3.64 -16.93 14.42
C GLU A 225 2.66 -17.36 13.30
N GLN A 226 1.52 -16.68 13.16
CA GLN A 226 0.55 -16.94 12.11
C GLN A 226 1.10 -16.66 10.70
N ILE A 227 1.79 -15.53 10.52
CA ILE A 227 2.43 -15.17 9.24
C ILE A 227 3.45 -16.25 8.87
N LYS A 228 4.31 -16.67 9.80
CA LYS A 228 5.29 -17.73 9.58
C LYS A 228 4.65 -19.07 9.21
N ALA A 229 3.56 -19.44 9.89
CA ALA A 229 2.84 -20.67 9.58
C ALA A 229 2.22 -20.65 8.17
N GLN A 230 1.75 -19.50 7.68
CA GLN A 230 1.21 -19.36 6.33
C GLN A 230 2.32 -19.39 5.26
N GLU A 231 3.49 -18.80 5.53
CA GLU A 231 4.64 -18.92 4.60
C GLU A 231 5.07 -20.37 4.39
N ILE A 232 5.02 -21.20 5.44
CA ILE A 232 5.39 -22.61 5.36
C ILE A 232 4.44 -23.38 4.43
N LYS A 233 3.14 -23.05 4.39
CA LYS A 233 2.18 -23.67 3.47
C LYS A 233 2.47 -23.39 2.01
N ASN A 234 3.10 -22.23 1.71
CA ASN A 234 3.56 -21.80 0.39
C ASN A 234 2.49 -21.87 -0.72
N ASP A 235 1.24 -21.61 -0.37
CA ASP A 235 0.06 -21.69 -1.25
C ASP A 235 -0.36 -20.36 -1.88
N LEU A 236 0.32 -19.26 -1.53
CA LEU A 236 0.00 -17.91 -2.00
C LEU A 236 0.87 -17.49 -3.20
N THR A 237 0.27 -16.74 -4.11
CA THR A 237 0.94 -16.25 -5.34
C THR A 237 2.19 -15.41 -5.02
N CYS A 238 2.13 -14.61 -3.95
CA CYS A 238 3.24 -13.75 -3.53
C CYS A 238 4.44 -14.52 -2.97
N HIS A 239 4.25 -15.75 -2.46
CA HIS A 239 5.31 -16.55 -1.83
C HIS A 239 6.45 -16.92 -2.80
N ARG A 240 6.19 -16.94 -4.11
CA ARG A 240 7.22 -17.17 -5.16
C ARG A 240 8.43 -16.24 -5.06
N TYR A 241 8.28 -15.07 -4.43
CA TYR A 241 9.36 -14.08 -4.28
C TYR A 241 10.21 -14.28 -3.02
N LEU A 242 9.71 -15.01 -2.02
CA LEU A 242 10.35 -15.15 -0.71
C LEU A 242 11.77 -15.72 -0.81
N PRO A 243 12.07 -16.79 -1.58
CA PRO A 243 13.42 -17.34 -1.66
C PRO A 243 14.45 -16.29 -2.13
N ARG A 244 14.07 -15.44 -3.11
CA ARG A 244 14.95 -14.40 -3.61
C ARG A 244 15.12 -13.27 -2.60
N LEU A 245 14.07 -12.88 -1.90
CA LEU A 245 14.13 -11.86 -0.87
C LEU A 245 14.99 -12.29 0.32
N TYR A 246 14.93 -13.57 0.72
CA TYR A 246 15.75 -14.12 1.80
C TYR A 246 17.24 -14.22 1.47
N SER A 247 17.62 -14.18 0.19
CA SER A 247 19.03 -14.06 -0.21
C SER A 247 19.66 -12.72 0.22
N MET A 248 18.84 -11.72 0.57
CA MET A 248 19.29 -10.42 1.09
C MET A 248 19.50 -10.51 2.60
N LYS A 249 20.74 -10.48 3.07
CA LYS A 249 21.06 -10.52 4.50
C LYS A 249 20.34 -9.39 5.26
N GLY A 250 19.48 -9.73 6.20
CA GLY A 250 18.62 -8.79 6.94
C GLY A 250 17.17 -8.75 6.46
N CYS A 251 16.85 -9.37 5.33
CA CYS A 251 15.46 -9.59 4.91
C CYS A 251 14.96 -10.90 5.52
N GLY A 252 14.45 -10.83 6.75
CA GLY A 252 13.79 -11.96 7.40
C GLY A 252 12.34 -12.14 6.95
N PHE A 253 11.65 -13.16 7.52
CA PHE A 253 10.29 -13.56 7.09
C PHE A 253 9.29 -12.40 7.10
N ILE A 254 9.29 -11.51 8.09
CA ILE A 254 8.38 -10.36 8.15
C ILE A 254 8.62 -9.38 7.01
N LEU A 255 9.87 -8.97 6.78
CA LEU A 255 10.16 -8.03 5.69
C LEU A 255 9.94 -8.67 4.32
N GLY A 256 10.28 -9.95 4.17
CA GLY A 256 10.00 -10.74 2.97
C GLY A 256 8.52 -10.78 2.65
N SER A 257 7.67 -11.13 3.62
CA SER A 257 6.22 -11.18 3.47
C SER A 257 5.63 -9.81 3.10
N ILE A 258 6.05 -8.72 3.79
CA ILE A 258 5.58 -7.37 3.47
C ILE A 258 5.95 -7.00 2.02
N ILE A 259 7.20 -7.23 1.63
CA ILE A 259 7.68 -6.88 0.29
C ILE A 259 6.95 -7.73 -0.77
N ALA A 260 6.82 -9.04 -0.56
CA ALA A 260 6.15 -9.94 -1.49
C ALA A 260 4.67 -9.62 -1.69
N THR A 261 3.91 -9.45 -0.59
CA THR A 261 2.47 -9.16 -0.62
C THR A 261 2.16 -7.78 -1.22
N GLU A 262 3.04 -6.80 -1.04
CA GLU A 262 2.84 -5.46 -1.60
C GLU A 262 3.34 -5.32 -3.05
N ILE A 263 4.20 -6.23 -3.50
CA ILE A 263 4.60 -6.32 -4.92
C ILE A 263 3.51 -6.99 -5.75
N VAL A 264 2.90 -8.06 -5.25
CA VAL A 264 1.91 -8.92 -5.94
C VAL A 264 2.51 -9.57 -7.20
N ASP A 265 2.76 -8.77 -8.23
CA ASP A 265 3.52 -9.16 -9.42
C ASP A 265 4.53 -8.08 -9.80
N ILE A 266 5.81 -8.45 -9.84
CA ILE A 266 6.88 -7.52 -10.23
C ILE A 266 6.75 -7.09 -11.69
N ASN A 267 6.04 -7.87 -12.52
CA ASN A 267 5.86 -7.58 -13.94
C ASN A 267 4.97 -6.37 -14.21
N ARG A 268 4.13 -5.97 -13.28
CA ARG A 268 3.34 -4.73 -13.38
C ARG A 268 4.18 -3.45 -13.43
N PHE A 269 5.41 -3.49 -12.94
CA PHE A 269 6.33 -2.36 -13.00
C PHE A 269 7.19 -2.45 -14.28
N ARG A 270 6.93 -1.58 -15.24
CA ARG A 270 7.65 -1.57 -16.54
C ARG A 270 9.14 -1.32 -16.33
N THR A 271 9.49 -0.42 -15.42
CA THR A 271 10.87 -0.03 -15.13
C THR A 271 11.16 -0.09 -13.63
N GLU A 272 12.43 -0.17 -13.28
CA GLU A 272 12.89 -0.04 -11.89
C GLU A 272 12.49 1.31 -11.27
N LYS A 273 12.38 2.38 -12.09
CA LYS A 273 11.98 3.72 -11.64
C LYS A 273 10.53 3.74 -11.20
N ASP A 274 9.64 3.01 -11.90
CA ASP A 274 8.23 2.87 -11.53
C ASP A 274 8.10 2.18 -10.17
N PHE A 275 8.87 1.10 -9.96
CA PHE A 275 8.88 0.40 -8.68
C PHE A 275 9.41 1.29 -7.54
N VAL A 276 10.53 1.98 -7.74
CA VAL A 276 11.10 2.92 -6.74
C VAL A 276 10.11 4.05 -6.42
N SER A 277 9.37 4.54 -7.42
CA SER A 277 8.33 5.54 -7.23
C SER A 277 7.16 4.98 -6.41
N TYR A 278 6.72 3.76 -6.72
CA TYR A 278 5.68 3.06 -5.97
C TYR A 278 6.08 2.81 -4.50
N CYS A 279 7.36 2.52 -4.24
CA CYS A 279 7.92 2.46 -2.88
C CYS A 279 8.06 3.82 -2.18
N ARG A 280 7.57 4.92 -2.77
CA ARG A 280 7.72 6.30 -2.26
C ARG A 280 9.17 6.74 -2.05
N LEU A 281 10.13 6.17 -2.77
CA LEU A 281 11.56 6.42 -2.61
C LEU A 281 12.14 7.37 -3.66
N SER A 282 11.38 7.71 -4.69
CA SER A 282 11.77 8.72 -5.67
C SER A 282 11.74 10.14 -5.07
N PRO A 283 12.68 11.01 -5.43
CA PRO A 283 12.59 12.42 -5.07
C PRO A 283 11.37 13.04 -5.74
N ALA A 284 10.46 13.61 -4.95
CA ALA A 284 9.32 14.34 -5.45
C ALA A 284 9.67 15.84 -5.44
N VAL A 285 10.06 16.38 -6.60
CA VAL A 285 10.35 17.81 -6.76
C VAL A 285 9.35 18.41 -7.72
N ARG A 286 8.66 19.46 -7.32
CA ARG A 286 7.88 20.31 -8.23
C ARG A 286 8.79 21.41 -8.77
N LEU A 287 9.02 21.39 -10.07
CA LEU A 287 9.74 22.43 -10.80
C LEU A 287 8.71 23.26 -11.59
N SER A 288 8.89 24.56 -11.61
CA SER A 288 8.18 25.49 -12.50
C SER A 288 9.17 26.58 -12.88
N ASN A 289 9.41 26.73 -14.19
CA ASN A 289 10.46 27.60 -14.74
C ASN A 289 11.82 27.36 -14.07
N GLU A 290 12.24 26.07 -14.00
CA GLU A 290 13.48 25.59 -13.39
C GLU A 290 13.63 25.90 -11.89
N LYS A 291 12.71 26.60 -11.29
CA LYS A 291 12.71 26.90 -9.84
C LYS A 291 11.92 25.84 -9.07
N LYS A 292 12.49 25.37 -7.96
CA LYS A 292 11.81 24.44 -7.05
C LYS A 292 10.64 25.15 -6.39
N LYS A 293 9.38 24.75 -6.73
CA LYS A 293 8.15 25.26 -6.12
C LYS A 293 7.65 24.44 -4.93
N GLY A 294 8.46 23.53 -4.41
CA GLY A 294 8.13 22.69 -3.25
C GLY A 294 8.38 21.21 -3.50
N ASP A 295 8.10 20.40 -2.49
CA ASP A 295 8.14 18.95 -2.60
C ASP A 295 6.83 18.47 -3.24
N GLY A 296 6.94 17.49 -4.14
CA GLY A 296 5.78 16.83 -4.74
C GLY A 296 4.98 16.01 -3.71
N ASN A 297 3.90 15.40 -4.15
CA ASN A 297 3.05 14.61 -3.27
C ASN A 297 3.80 13.38 -2.75
N ARG A 298 4.26 13.45 -1.50
CA ARG A 298 4.99 12.36 -0.81
C ARG A 298 4.09 11.18 -0.43
N LYS A 299 2.76 11.31 -0.58
CA LYS A 299 1.80 10.26 -0.24
C LYS A 299 1.51 9.32 -1.42
N ASN A 300 1.94 9.64 -2.65
CA ASN A 300 1.76 8.78 -3.80
C ASN A 300 2.61 7.51 -3.66
N GLY A 301 2.01 6.35 -3.95
CA GLY A 301 2.64 5.05 -3.83
C GLY A 301 2.35 4.34 -2.51
N ASN A 302 3.05 3.25 -2.26
CA ASN A 302 2.77 2.31 -1.19
C ASN A 302 3.54 2.66 0.09
N ALA A 303 2.81 2.88 1.21
CA ALA A 303 3.39 3.23 2.50
C ALA A 303 4.12 2.06 3.17
N TYR A 304 3.55 0.85 3.06
CA TYR A 304 4.12 -0.35 3.66
C TYR A 304 5.45 -0.74 3.00
N LEU A 305 5.52 -0.66 1.66
CA LEU A 305 6.80 -0.83 0.95
C LEU A 305 7.81 0.25 1.31
N SER A 306 7.38 1.50 1.45
CA SER A 306 8.28 2.58 1.89
C SER A 306 8.89 2.29 3.25
N TRP A 307 8.07 1.79 4.18
CA TRP A 307 8.51 1.38 5.51
C TRP A 307 9.45 0.16 5.42
N ALA A 308 9.04 -0.91 4.76
CA ALA A 308 9.82 -2.13 4.63
C ALA A 308 11.20 -1.90 3.98
N MET A 309 11.25 -1.10 2.91
CA MET A 309 12.51 -0.74 2.26
C MET A 309 13.44 0.07 3.18
N THR A 310 12.87 0.93 4.03
CA THR A 310 13.64 1.73 4.99
C THR A 310 14.20 0.84 6.10
N GLU A 311 13.41 -0.09 6.62
CA GLU A 311 13.85 -1.07 7.62
C GLU A 311 14.92 -2.01 7.04
N LEU A 312 14.70 -2.54 5.84
CA LEU A 312 15.69 -3.35 5.15
C LEU A 312 17.02 -2.58 4.96
N ALA A 313 16.94 -1.30 4.60
CA ALA A 313 18.13 -0.45 4.47
C ALA A 313 18.87 -0.27 5.80
N ASN A 314 18.16 -0.04 6.91
CA ASN A 314 18.75 0.04 8.25
C ASN A 314 19.48 -1.25 8.62
N LEU A 315 18.81 -2.41 8.43
CA LEU A 315 19.40 -3.72 8.74
C LEU A 315 20.62 -4.03 7.86
N MET A 316 20.53 -3.75 6.56
CA MET A 316 21.65 -4.00 5.65
C MET A 316 22.85 -3.07 5.90
N VAL A 317 22.62 -1.82 6.30
CA VAL A 317 23.70 -0.90 6.74
C VAL A 317 24.37 -1.44 8.00
N PHE A 318 23.60 -2.02 8.92
CA PHE A 318 24.16 -2.60 10.14
C PHE A 318 24.96 -3.89 9.87
N HIS A 319 24.46 -4.78 9.02
CA HIS A 319 25.05 -6.10 8.79
C HIS A 319 26.09 -6.17 7.67
N ASN A 320 26.21 -5.11 6.83
CA ASN A 320 27.06 -5.18 5.65
C ASN A 320 28.03 -3.99 5.54
N PRO A 321 29.36 -4.23 5.63
CA PRO A 321 30.37 -3.16 5.58
C PRO A 321 30.37 -2.36 4.26
N VAL A 322 30.07 -3.01 3.12
CA VAL A 322 30.06 -2.35 1.80
C VAL A 322 28.92 -1.35 1.74
N ILE A 323 27.72 -1.75 2.21
CA ILE A 323 26.55 -0.88 2.25
C ILE A 323 26.76 0.22 3.28
N LYS A 324 27.35 -0.09 4.45
CA LYS A 324 27.71 0.90 5.46
C LYS A 324 28.63 1.98 4.90
N LYS A 325 29.69 1.60 4.18
CA LYS A 325 30.60 2.57 3.53
C LYS A 325 29.85 3.51 2.58
N LYS A 326 28.89 2.98 1.82
CA LYS A 326 28.03 3.79 0.93
C LYS A 326 27.10 4.72 1.72
N TYR A 327 26.50 4.21 2.80
CA TYR A 327 25.68 5.01 3.71
C TYR A 327 26.48 6.17 4.33
N ASP A 328 27.68 5.91 4.87
CA ASP A 328 28.53 6.92 5.49
C ASP A 328 28.90 8.03 4.50
N ARG A 329 29.16 7.67 3.23
CA ARG A 329 29.41 8.64 2.15
C ARG A 329 28.16 9.51 1.89
N GLN A 330 26.95 8.93 1.89
CA GLN A 330 25.71 9.68 1.73
C GLN A 330 25.40 10.55 2.94
N LEU A 331 25.71 10.07 4.14
CA LEU A 331 25.54 10.84 5.38
C LEU A 331 26.44 12.07 5.40
N LYS A 332 27.72 11.93 4.99
CA LYS A 332 28.65 13.07 4.85
C LYS A 332 28.15 14.13 3.86
N LYS A 333 27.46 13.72 2.77
CA LYS A 333 26.90 14.64 1.78
C LYS A 333 25.64 15.36 2.23
N SER A 334 24.75 14.63 2.90
CA SER A 334 23.40 15.12 3.21
C SER A 334 23.28 15.72 4.60
N HIS A 335 24.21 15.39 5.51
CA HIS A 335 24.19 15.69 6.95
C HIS A 335 22.91 15.23 7.67
N LEU A 336 22.05 14.44 6.97
CA LEU A 336 20.77 13.96 7.48
C LEU A 336 20.66 12.44 7.35
N ARG A 337 20.60 11.75 8.49
CA ARG A 337 20.45 10.29 8.57
C ARG A 337 19.29 9.77 7.72
N ALA A 338 18.13 10.40 7.81
CA ALA A 338 16.96 10.00 7.05
C ALA A 338 17.16 10.07 5.53
N LYS A 339 17.87 11.08 5.02
CA LYS A 339 18.21 11.19 3.58
C LYS A 339 19.19 10.11 3.15
N ALA A 340 20.21 9.84 3.98
CA ALA A 340 21.19 8.80 3.69
C ALA A 340 20.54 7.41 3.62
N ILE A 341 19.71 7.05 4.60
CA ILE A 341 18.95 5.77 4.60
C ILE A 341 18.02 5.66 3.40
N ARG A 342 17.25 6.72 3.08
CA ARG A 342 16.37 6.70 1.90
C ARG A 342 17.13 6.49 0.59
N SER A 343 18.35 7.00 0.47
CA SER A 343 19.20 6.76 -0.70
C SER A 343 19.61 5.28 -0.83
N ILE A 344 19.92 4.63 0.30
CA ILE A 344 20.20 3.18 0.32
C ILE A 344 18.92 2.39 0.00
N ALA A 345 17.80 2.71 0.64
CA ALA A 345 16.51 2.08 0.40
C ALA A 345 16.10 2.14 -1.10
N ALA A 346 16.27 3.30 -1.74
CA ALA A 346 15.99 3.46 -3.16
C ALA A 346 16.89 2.59 -4.04
N LYS A 347 18.15 2.41 -3.64
CA LYS A 347 19.06 1.50 -4.36
C LYS A 347 18.68 0.04 -4.16
N LEU A 348 18.33 -0.36 -2.94
CA LEU A 348 17.84 -1.71 -2.64
C LEU A 348 16.55 -2.03 -3.41
N ALA A 349 15.61 -1.09 -3.50
CA ALA A 349 14.40 -1.28 -4.30
C ALA A 349 14.73 -1.58 -5.78
N ARG A 350 15.69 -0.85 -6.40
CA ARG A 350 16.16 -1.19 -7.76
C ARG A 350 16.73 -2.62 -7.83
N CYS A 351 17.54 -3.00 -6.84
CA CYS A 351 18.11 -4.34 -6.79
C CYS A 351 17.01 -5.40 -6.72
N ILE A 352 16.00 -5.22 -5.86
CA ILE A 352 14.86 -6.12 -5.71
C ILE A 352 14.10 -6.23 -7.05
N TRP A 353 13.83 -5.13 -7.73
CA TRP A 353 13.18 -5.16 -9.04
C TRP A 353 13.97 -6.03 -10.03
N HIS A 354 15.29 -5.85 -10.14
CA HIS A 354 16.13 -6.65 -11.03
C HIS A 354 16.22 -8.12 -10.61
N MET A 355 16.33 -8.40 -9.32
CA MET A 355 16.36 -9.75 -8.77
C MET A 355 15.10 -10.53 -9.11
N LEU A 356 13.94 -9.93 -8.83
CA LEU A 356 12.65 -10.59 -9.04
C LEU A 356 12.29 -10.71 -10.53
N LYS A 357 12.66 -9.72 -11.36
CA LYS A 357 12.48 -9.81 -12.83
C LYS A 357 13.32 -10.89 -13.48
N LYS A 358 14.53 -11.12 -12.97
CA LYS A 358 15.51 -12.07 -13.55
C LYS A 358 15.53 -13.40 -12.81
N ASP A 359 14.74 -13.54 -11.77
CA ASP A 359 14.71 -14.68 -10.84
C ASP A 359 16.11 -15.08 -10.34
N LYS A 360 16.89 -14.09 -9.86
CA LYS A 360 18.26 -14.28 -9.37
C LYS A 360 18.41 -13.79 -7.95
N ASP A 361 19.32 -14.41 -7.20
CA ASP A 361 19.67 -13.99 -5.85
C ASP A 361 20.39 -12.65 -5.80
N PHE A 362 20.35 -12.02 -4.63
CA PHE A 362 21.02 -10.76 -4.40
C PHE A 362 22.55 -10.89 -4.50
N GLN A 363 23.15 -10.05 -5.34
CA GLN A 363 24.60 -9.98 -5.52
C GLN A 363 25.09 -8.57 -5.14
N ILE A 364 25.72 -8.48 -3.96
CA ILE A 364 26.14 -7.19 -3.41
C ILE A 364 27.18 -6.49 -4.27
N ASP A 365 28.12 -7.25 -4.87
CA ASP A 365 29.20 -6.70 -5.69
C ASP A 365 28.69 -6.05 -6.98
N LEU A 366 27.60 -6.54 -7.52
CA LEU A 366 26.92 -5.91 -8.66
C LEU A 366 26.11 -4.68 -8.22
N ALA A 367 25.52 -4.77 -7.05
CA ALA A 367 24.62 -3.75 -6.55
C ALA A 367 25.33 -2.51 -6.00
N PHE A 368 26.47 -2.68 -5.36
CA PHE A 368 27.14 -1.62 -4.56
C PHE A 368 28.61 -1.35 -4.96
N LYS A 369 28.97 -1.65 -6.19
CA LYS A 369 30.24 -1.20 -6.78
C LYS A 369 30.45 0.31 -6.68
#